data_e0345cb94f90bcf69b3bbbb1e5e35082
#
_entry.id   e0345cb94f90bcf69b3bbbb1e5e35082
#
_cell.length_a   1.000
_cell.length_b   1.000
_cell.length_c   1.000
_cell.angle_alpha   90.00
_cell.angle_beta   90.00
_cell.angle_gamma   90.00
#
_symmetry.space_group_name_H-M   'P 1'
#
loop_
_entity.id
_entity.type
_entity.pdbx_description
1 polymer ?
#
loop_
_entity_poly.entity_id
_entity_poly.type
_entity_poly.pdbx_seq_one_letter_code
_entity_poly.pdbx_strand_id
1 'polypeptide(L)'
;DMHELYLAKGVLATTAIEGNTLTEEEVLKLLDKKLILPPSKEYLAKEIENIVEACNNILDDILENKPTEITVEEIKLFNAMVLKDLPLDDENIVPGVIRKYIVGAGRYRAVPAEDCLHLLDSLCVWLNDDLWKQNKIDKVIISILKAIAAHVYFELIHPFGDGNGRTGRLIEFKILLAAGVPTPVEHLLSNHYNHTRPEYYRHLDRISRSGGDIYPFI
;
A
#
# COMPACT_ATOMS: atom_id res chain seq x y z
N ASP A 1 3.55 14.19 -19.51
CA ASP A 1 4.82 13.53 -19.24
C ASP A 1 4.59 12.05 -18.97
N MET A 2 5.54 11.19 -19.35
CA MET A 2 5.40 9.74 -19.17
C MET A 2 5.38 9.36 -17.67
N HIS A 3 6.14 10.07 -16.85
CA HIS A 3 6.13 9.92 -15.40
C HIS A 3 4.74 10.21 -14.79
N GLU A 4 4.11 11.31 -15.18
CA GLU A 4 2.75 11.66 -14.73
C GLU A 4 1.71 10.60 -15.11
N LEU A 5 1.84 10.03 -16.31
CA LEU A 5 0.95 8.97 -16.77
C LEU A 5 1.09 7.70 -15.94
N TYR A 6 2.31 7.28 -15.62
CA TYR A 6 2.53 6.08 -14.79
C TYR A 6 2.10 6.31 -13.34
N LEU A 7 2.38 7.49 -12.78
CA LEU A 7 1.89 7.88 -11.47
C LEU A 7 0.35 7.84 -11.44
N ALA A 8 -0.30 8.45 -12.42
CA ALA A 8 -1.77 8.45 -12.53
C ALA A 8 -2.32 7.02 -12.58
N LYS A 9 -1.72 6.12 -13.34
CA LYS A 9 -2.15 4.72 -13.43
C LYS A 9 -1.96 3.95 -12.13
N GLY A 10 -0.84 4.13 -11.45
CA GLY A 10 -0.55 3.47 -10.17
C GLY A 10 -1.51 3.93 -9.06
N VAL A 11 -1.71 5.24 -8.98
CA VAL A 11 -2.62 5.86 -8.01
C VAL A 11 -4.08 5.47 -8.28
N LEU A 12 -4.49 5.50 -9.55
CA LEU A 12 -5.79 5.01 -9.96
C LEU A 12 -5.98 3.54 -9.58
N ALA A 13 -5.00 2.68 -9.87
CA ALA A 13 -5.09 1.25 -9.59
C ALA A 13 -5.25 0.98 -8.09
N THR A 14 -4.42 1.60 -7.25
CA THR A 14 -4.46 1.37 -5.80
C THR A 14 -5.77 1.84 -5.16
N THR A 15 -6.34 2.95 -5.64
CA THR A 15 -7.63 3.45 -5.12
C THR A 15 -8.82 2.71 -5.72
N ALA A 16 -8.75 2.27 -6.99
CA ALA A 16 -9.78 1.48 -7.63
C ALA A 16 -9.97 0.11 -6.97
N ILE A 17 -8.90 -0.53 -6.46
CA ILE A 17 -9.00 -1.77 -5.67
C ILE A 17 -9.92 -1.56 -4.47
N GLU A 18 -9.85 -0.39 -3.82
CA GLU A 18 -10.66 -0.02 -2.66
C GLU A 18 -12.04 0.57 -3.01
N GLY A 19 -12.37 0.64 -4.30
CA GLY A 19 -13.70 1.06 -4.74
C GLY A 19 -13.79 2.49 -5.28
N ASN A 20 -12.69 3.21 -5.45
CA ASN A 20 -12.68 4.50 -6.14
C ASN A 20 -13.11 4.30 -7.59
N THR A 21 -14.00 5.16 -8.08
CA THR A 21 -14.66 5.03 -9.39
C THR A 21 -14.20 6.08 -10.41
N LEU A 22 -13.18 6.90 -10.08
CA LEU A 22 -12.65 7.86 -11.04
C LEU A 22 -11.97 7.12 -12.19
N THR A 23 -12.12 7.67 -13.39
CA THR A 23 -11.47 7.17 -14.61
C THR A 23 -10.05 7.73 -14.74
N GLU A 24 -9.22 7.11 -15.59
CA GLU A 24 -7.86 7.61 -15.87
C GLU A 24 -7.88 9.07 -16.35
N GLU A 25 -8.87 9.44 -17.20
CA GLU A 25 -9.02 10.81 -17.67
C GLU A 25 -9.35 11.79 -16.55
N GLU A 26 -10.20 11.38 -15.60
CA GLU A 26 -10.55 12.20 -14.43
C GLU A 26 -9.35 12.36 -13.49
N VAL A 27 -8.57 11.31 -13.27
CA VAL A 27 -7.33 11.39 -12.47
C VAL A 27 -6.32 12.33 -13.11
N LEU A 28 -6.10 12.26 -14.43
CA LEU A 28 -5.22 13.19 -15.13
C LEU A 28 -5.73 14.65 -15.01
N LYS A 29 -7.03 14.88 -15.15
CA LYS A 29 -7.64 16.21 -14.93
C LYS A 29 -7.47 16.69 -13.49
N LEU A 30 -7.52 15.78 -12.51
CA LEU A 30 -7.31 16.09 -11.10
C LEU A 30 -5.85 16.55 -10.86
N LEU A 31 -4.88 15.81 -11.39
CA LEU A 31 -3.45 16.19 -11.30
C LEU A 31 -3.18 17.56 -11.95
N ASP A 32 -3.87 17.85 -13.05
CA ASP A 32 -3.85 19.16 -13.73
C ASP A 32 -4.66 20.26 -13.01
N LYS A 33 -5.31 19.94 -11.87
CA LYS A 33 -6.20 20.86 -11.12
C LYS A 33 -7.39 21.38 -11.96
N LYS A 34 -7.86 20.58 -12.91
CA LYS A 34 -8.98 20.91 -13.83
C LYS A 34 -10.22 20.08 -13.56
N LEU A 35 -10.17 19.10 -12.65
CA LEU A 35 -11.33 18.26 -12.34
C LEU A 35 -12.30 19.02 -11.42
N ILE A 36 -13.57 18.98 -11.78
CA ILE A 36 -14.67 19.47 -10.95
C ILE A 36 -15.59 18.29 -10.67
N LEU A 37 -15.76 17.97 -9.40
CA LEU A 37 -16.66 16.91 -8.95
C LEU A 37 -17.82 17.51 -8.14
N PRO A 38 -18.97 16.85 -8.12
CA PRO A 38 -20.04 17.21 -7.19
C PRO A 38 -19.58 16.90 -5.75
N PRO A 39 -20.09 17.64 -4.73
CA PRO A 39 -19.69 17.47 -3.33
C PRO A 39 -19.77 16.02 -2.83
N SER A 40 -20.73 15.24 -3.31
CA SER A 40 -20.90 13.82 -2.95
C SER A 40 -19.79 12.90 -3.46
N LYS A 41 -18.90 13.37 -4.33
CA LYS A 41 -17.79 12.62 -4.93
C LYS A 41 -16.42 13.24 -4.65
N GLU A 42 -16.33 14.34 -3.92
CA GLU A 42 -15.07 15.01 -3.61
C GLU A 42 -14.10 14.09 -2.85
N TYR A 43 -14.62 13.18 -2.03
CA TYR A 43 -13.79 12.19 -1.33
C TYR A 43 -13.01 11.28 -2.28
N LEU A 44 -13.52 10.98 -3.49
CA LEU A 44 -12.81 10.19 -4.50
C LEU A 44 -11.56 10.91 -4.99
N ALA A 45 -11.67 12.24 -5.23
CA ALA A 45 -10.50 13.06 -5.57
C ALA A 45 -9.51 13.13 -4.40
N LYS A 46 -10.02 13.29 -3.17
CA LYS A 46 -9.20 13.35 -1.97
C LYS A 46 -8.40 12.07 -1.74
N GLU A 47 -8.98 10.89 -2.00
CA GLU A 47 -8.24 9.62 -1.96
C GLU A 47 -7.05 9.61 -2.92
N ILE A 48 -7.25 10.08 -4.17
CA ILE A 48 -6.18 10.18 -5.17
C ILE A 48 -5.09 11.14 -4.69
N GLU A 49 -5.47 12.35 -4.24
CA GLU A 49 -4.54 13.36 -3.74
C GLU A 49 -3.69 12.83 -2.58
N ASN A 50 -4.31 12.11 -1.65
CA ASN A 50 -3.62 11.52 -0.50
C ASN A 50 -2.54 10.51 -0.94
N ILE A 51 -2.83 9.65 -1.91
CA ILE A 51 -1.84 8.70 -2.43
C ILE A 51 -0.72 9.42 -3.19
N VAL A 52 -1.05 10.43 -4.00
CA VAL A 52 -0.05 11.25 -4.70
C VAL A 52 0.87 11.96 -3.71
N GLU A 53 0.31 12.58 -2.66
CA GLU A 53 1.08 13.23 -1.59
C GLU A 53 2.01 12.22 -0.90
N ALA A 54 1.52 11.01 -0.58
CA ALA A 54 2.32 9.97 0.04
C ALA A 54 3.46 9.47 -0.87
N CYS A 55 3.19 9.23 -2.16
CA CYS A 55 4.22 8.82 -3.12
C CYS A 55 5.30 9.90 -3.29
N ASN A 56 4.90 11.18 -3.38
CA ASN A 56 5.86 12.28 -3.49
C ASN A 56 6.73 12.39 -2.23
N ASN A 57 6.16 12.27 -1.03
CA ASN A 57 6.93 12.30 0.21
C ASN A 57 7.96 11.15 0.28
N ILE A 58 7.57 9.94 -0.14
CA ILE A 58 8.49 8.79 -0.22
C ILE A 58 9.62 9.07 -1.22
N LEU A 59 9.29 9.63 -2.38
CA LEU A 59 10.28 9.99 -3.40
C LEU A 59 11.26 11.05 -2.89
N ASP A 60 10.76 12.11 -2.26
CA ASP A 60 11.58 13.19 -1.69
C ASP A 60 12.53 12.64 -0.61
N ASP A 61 12.03 11.78 0.28
CA ASP A 61 12.84 11.15 1.31
C ASP A 61 13.99 10.34 0.74
N ILE A 62 13.76 9.60 -0.35
CA ILE A 62 14.80 8.81 -1.03
C ILE A 62 15.80 9.72 -1.76
N LEU A 63 15.34 10.77 -2.43
CA LEU A 63 16.20 11.74 -3.10
C LEU A 63 17.07 12.51 -2.11
N GLU A 64 16.57 12.77 -0.90
CA GLU A 64 17.32 13.38 0.21
C GLU A 64 18.24 12.38 0.94
N ASN A 65 18.33 11.13 0.48
CA ASN A 65 19.11 10.05 1.11
C ASN A 65 18.73 9.80 2.58
N LYS A 66 17.45 9.95 2.92
CA LYS A 66 16.94 9.53 4.23
C LYS A 66 16.97 8.00 4.38
N PRO A 67 16.89 7.49 5.62
CA PRO A 67 16.86 6.05 5.87
C PRO A 67 15.76 5.35 5.06
N THR A 68 16.12 4.21 4.46
CA THR A 68 15.19 3.41 3.62
C THR A 68 14.55 2.24 4.37
N GLU A 69 14.91 2.06 5.64
CA GLU A 69 14.32 1.07 6.52
C GLU A 69 12.82 1.29 6.67
N ILE A 70 12.08 0.19 6.74
CA ILE A 70 10.65 0.21 7.03
C ILE A 70 10.48 0.15 8.55
N THR A 71 9.76 1.11 9.12
CA THR A 71 9.50 1.20 10.56
C THR A 71 8.01 1.24 10.86
N VAL A 72 7.62 0.82 12.06
CA VAL A 72 6.20 0.88 12.50
C VAL A 72 5.68 2.31 12.47
N GLU A 73 6.48 3.28 12.90
CA GLU A 73 6.06 4.69 12.92
C GLU A 73 5.82 5.23 11.51
N GLU A 74 6.65 4.81 10.55
CA GLU A 74 6.45 5.17 9.14
C GLU A 74 5.20 4.51 8.55
N ILE A 75 4.96 3.24 8.85
CA ILE A 75 3.72 2.54 8.42
C ILE A 75 2.49 3.26 8.99
N LYS A 76 2.52 3.69 10.24
CA LYS A 76 1.46 4.51 10.85
C LYS A 76 1.28 5.84 10.14
N LEU A 77 2.38 6.50 9.76
CA LEU A 77 2.34 7.73 8.98
C LEU A 77 1.69 7.50 7.61
N PHE A 78 2.07 6.44 6.89
CA PHE A 78 1.43 6.10 5.62
C PHE A 78 -0.07 5.90 5.77
N ASN A 79 -0.52 5.18 6.80
CA ASN A 79 -1.95 5.02 7.06
C ASN A 79 -2.64 6.36 7.37
N ALA A 80 -2.01 7.21 8.18
CA ALA A 80 -2.54 8.54 8.45
C ALA A 80 -2.68 9.39 7.18
N MET A 81 -1.71 9.30 6.27
CA MET A 81 -1.74 10.02 5.00
C MET A 81 -2.85 9.52 4.07
N VAL A 82 -2.99 8.20 3.88
CA VAL A 82 -4.00 7.65 2.97
C VAL A 82 -5.43 7.91 3.43
N LEU A 83 -5.65 8.11 4.74
CA LEU A 83 -6.97 8.40 5.31
C LEU A 83 -7.19 9.88 5.62
N LYS A 84 -6.23 10.76 5.34
CA LYS A 84 -6.29 12.18 5.67
C LYS A 84 -7.52 12.84 5.06
N ASP A 85 -8.33 13.47 5.93
CA ASP A 85 -9.53 14.22 5.56
C ASP A 85 -10.58 13.42 4.76
N LEU A 86 -10.57 12.09 4.86
CA LEU A 86 -11.60 11.24 4.28
C LEU A 86 -12.75 11.02 5.25
N PRO A 87 -13.98 10.84 4.74
CA PRO A 87 -15.08 10.33 5.58
C PRO A 87 -14.77 8.89 6.00
N LEU A 88 -14.85 8.61 7.29
CA LEU A 88 -14.63 7.28 7.84
C LEU A 88 -15.97 6.67 8.25
N ASP A 89 -16.15 5.39 7.96
CA ASP A 89 -17.42 4.68 8.19
C ASP A 89 -17.67 4.35 9.67
N ASP A 90 -16.64 4.40 10.53
CA ASP A 90 -16.71 4.08 11.95
C ASP A 90 -15.87 5.08 12.76
N GLU A 91 -16.45 5.61 13.83
CA GLU A 91 -15.78 6.54 14.76
C GLU A 91 -14.57 5.95 15.50
N ASN A 92 -14.46 4.62 15.54
CA ASN A 92 -13.30 3.92 16.11
C ASN A 92 -12.10 3.88 15.16
N ILE A 93 -12.27 4.23 13.88
CA ILE A 93 -11.19 4.32 12.91
C ILE A 93 -10.43 5.62 13.14
N VAL A 94 -9.19 5.52 13.56
CA VAL A 94 -8.31 6.67 13.77
C VAL A 94 -7.10 6.53 12.84
N PRO A 95 -6.91 7.46 11.88
CA PRO A 95 -5.80 7.42 10.95
C PRO A 95 -4.44 7.30 11.67
N GLY A 96 -3.62 6.36 11.25
CA GLY A 96 -2.29 6.10 11.83
C GLY A 96 -2.28 5.41 13.19
N VAL A 97 -3.44 5.00 13.71
CA VAL A 97 -3.54 4.32 15.00
C VAL A 97 -3.89 2.84 14.80
N ILE A 98 -3.06 1.97 15.38
CA ILE A 98 -3.32 0.53 15.38
C ILE A 98 -4.64 0.25 16.09
N ARG A 99 -5.49 -0.54 15.46
CA ARG A 99 -6.82 -0.91 15.97
C ARG A 99 -6.77 -1.63 17.31
N LYS A 100 -7.83 -1.47 18.08
CA LYS A 100 -8.04 -2.18 19.37
C LYS A 100 -9.23 -3.13 19.34
N TYR A 101 -9.71 -3.46 18.14
CA TYR A 101 -10.89 -4.29 17.90
C TYR A 101 -10.65 -5.26 16.76
N ILE A 102 -11.50 -6.27 16.63
CA ILE A 102 -11.40 -7.28 15.57
C ILE A 102 -11.92 -6.68 14.26
N VAL A 103 -11.16 -6.85 13.20
CA VAL A 103 -11.57 -6.51 11.83
C VAL A 103 -11.52 -7.74 10.94
N GLY A 104 -12.19 -7.65 9.80
CA GLY A 104 -12.18 -8.71 8.81
C GLY A 104 -12.46 -8.16 7.41
N ALA A 105 -11.89 -8.78 6.41
CA ALA A 105 -12.14 -8.50 5.00
C ALA A 105 -12.80 -9.73 4.36
N GLY A 106 -14.10 -9.64 4.07
CA GLY A 106 -14.85 -10.77 3.56
C GLY A 106 -14.88 -11.94 4.54
N ARG A 107 -14.27 -13.08 4.16
CA ARG A 107 -14.15 -14.27 5.03
C ARG A 107 -12.91 -14.25 5.92
N TYR A 108 -11.95 -13.40 5.61
CA TYR A 108 -10.72 -13.28 6.38
C TYR A 108 -10.99 -12.59 7.72
N ARG A 109 -10.39 -13.15 8.79
CA ARG A 109 -10.31 -12.55 10.10
C ARG A 109 -8.87 -12.18 10.35
N ALA A 110 -8.61 -10.90 10.55
CA ALA A 110 -7.27 -10.42 10.88
C ALA A 110 -6.81 -10.98 12.24
N VAL A 111 -5.53 -10.90 12.49
CA VAL A 111 -4.94 -11.29 13.78
C VAL A 111 -5.61 -10.55 14.95
N PRO A 112 -5.59 -11.09 16.18
CA PRO A 112 -6.06 -10.37 17.35
C PRO A 112 -5.44 -8.97 17.46
N ALA A 113 -6.21 -7.99 17.93
CA ALA A 113 -5.74 -6.61 17.98
C ALA A 113 -4.50 -6.42 18.86
N GLU A 114 -4.42 -7.17 19.95
CA GLU A 114 -3.28 -7.21 20.89
C GLU A 114 -1.97 -7.69 20.23
N ASP A 115 -2.05 -8.50 19.20
CA ASP A 115 -0.87 -9.04 18.48
C ASP A 115 -0.39 -8.12 17.36
N CYS A 116 -1.20 -7.17 16.91
CA CYS A 116 -0.90 -6.33 15.75
C CYS A 116 0.45 -5.62 15.87
N LEU A 117 0.71 -4.96 17.01
CA LEU A 117 1.96 -4.20 17.19
C LEU A 117 3.17 -5.13 17.16
N HIS A 118 3.13 -6.24 17.90
CA HIS A 118 4.23 -7.19 17.94
C HIS A 118 4.52 -7.81 16.57
N LEU A 119 3.49 -8.19 15.83
CA LEU A 119 3.66 -8.76 14.49
C LEU A 119 4.16 -7.72 13.48
N LEU A 120 3.72 -6.46 13.62
CA LEU A 120 4.19 -5.37 12.77
C LEU A 120 5.66 -5.04 13.05
N ASP A 121 6.08 -5.01 14.32
CA ASP A 121 7.48 -4.88 14.70
C ASP A 121 8.34 -6.02 14.13
N SER A 122 7.85 -7.26 14.26
CA SER A 122 8.53 -8.45 13.72
C SER A 122 8.67 -8.38 12.20
N LEU A 123 7.64 -7.92 11.50
CA LEU A 123 7.67 -7.68 10.05
C LEU A 123 8.72 -6.63 9.69
N CYS A 124 8.77 -5.50 10.41
CA CYS A 124 9.76 -4.45 10.18
C CYS A 124 11.19 -4.96 10.39
N VAL A 125 11.44 -5.70 11.48
CA VAL A 125 12.76 -6.31 11.74
C VAL A 125 13.16 -7.23 10.59
N TRP A 126 12.27 -8.11 10.15
CA TRP A 126 12.53 -9.04 9.05
C TRP A 126 12.76 -8.32 7.71
N LEU A 127 11.99 -7.28 7.40
CA LEU A 127 12.16 -6.50 6.18
C LEU A 127 13.50 -5.74 6.15
N ASN A 128 14.03 -5.36 7.29
CA ASN A 128 15.30 -4.63 7.39
C ASN A 128 16.52 -5.55 7.58
N ASP A 129 16.31 -6.88 7.61
CA ASP A 129 17.38 -7.86 7.76
C ASP A 129 18.33 -7.90 6.56
N ASP A 130 19.60 -8.21 6.82
CA ASP A 130 20.65 -8.32 5.80
C ASP A 130 20.43 -9.50 4.83
N LEU A 131 19.54 -10.44 5.14
CA LEU A 131 19.18 -11.52 4.22
C LEU A 131 18.70 -10.99 2.86
N TRP A 132 18.09 -9.81 2.82
CA TRP A 132 17.63 -9.16 1.62
C TRP A 132 18.75 -8.49 0.80
N LYS A 133 19.98 -8.42 1.35
CA LYS A 133 21.16 -7.82 0.70
C LYS A 133 22.05 -8.86 0.01
N GLN A 134 21.54 -10.07 -0.25
CA GLN A 134 22.34 -11.15 -0.84
C GLN A 134 22.74 -10.85 -2.29
N ASN A 135 24.05 -10.98 -2.58
CA ASN A 135 24.65 -10.66 -3.88
C ASN A 135 24.50 -11.75 -4.96
N LYS A 136 23.81 -12.86 -4.68
CA LYS A 136 23.68 -14.01 -5.60
C LYS A 136 22.51 -13.93 -6.57
N ILE A 137 21.56 -13.07 -6.28
CA ILE A 137 20.33 -12.87 -7.07
C ILE A 137 20.31 -11.41 -7.50
N ASP A 138 19.74 -11.14 -8.67
CA ASP A 138 19.54 -9.77 -9.16
C ASP A 138 18.80 -8.92 -8.12
N LYS A 139 19.34 -7.72 -7.87
CA LYS A 139 18.80 -6.79 -6.86
C LYS A 139 17.33 -6.43 -7.12
N VAL A 140 16.94 -6.32 -8.40
CA VAL A 140 15.56 -6.00 -8.79
C VAL A 140 14.64 -7.16 -8.42
N ILE A 141 15.04 -8.41 -8.71
CA ILE A 141 14.25 -9.60 -8.37
C ILE A 141 14.05 -9.69 -6.86
N ILE A 142 15.13 -9.52 -6.08
CA ILE A 142 15.04 -9.55 -4.61
C ILE A 142 14.10 -8.45 -4.11
N SER A 143 14.19 -7.24 -4.65
CA SER A 143 13.34 -6.14 -4.20
C SER A 143 11.85 -6.36 -4.53
N ILE A 144 11.54 -6.97 -5.68
CA ILE A 144 10.18 -7.35 -6.04
C ILE A 144 9.65 -8.41 -5.06
N LEU A 145 10.43 -9.47 -4.78
CA LEU A 145 10.03 -10.50 -3.82
C LEU A 145 9.83 -9.93 -2.42
N LYS A 146 10.72 -9.03 -1.98
CA LYS A 146 10.61 -8.34 -0.70
C LYS A 146 9.35 -7.48 -0.64
N ALA A 147 9.06 -6.71 -1.68
CA ALA A 147 7.89 -5.84 -1.76
C ALA A 147 6.59 -6.67 -1.67
N ILE A 148 6.47 -7.73 -2.48
CA ILE A 148 5.32 -8.63 -2.45
C ILE A 148 5.16 -9.28 -1.07
N ALA A 149 6.23 -9.78 -0.48
CA ALA A 149 6.19 -10.41 0.84
C ALA A 149 5.78 -9.39 1.94
N ALA A 150 6.31 -8.17 1.87
CA ALA A 150 5.94 -7.08 2.77
C ALA A 150 4.43 -6.79 2.71
N HIS A 151 3.90 -6.65 1.49
CA HIS A 151 2.47 -6.42 1.28
C HIS A 151 1.61 -7.54 1.84
N VAL A 152 1.90 -8.79 1.46
CA VAL A 152 1.10 -9.95 1.86
C VAL A 152 1.08 -10.12 3.38
N TYR A 153 2.23 -10.07 4.04
CA TYR A 153 2.28 -10.21 5.50
C TYR A 153 1.64 -9.01 6.21
N PHE A 154 1.78 -7.81 5.67
CA PHE A 154 1.07 -6.64 6.18
C PHE A 154 -0.45 -6.81 6.08
N GLU A 155 -0.96 -7.30 4.94
CA GLU A 155 -2.39 -7.60 4.75
C GLU A 155 -2.89 -8.70 5.70
N LEU A 156 -2.05 -9.71 6.03
CA LEU A 156 -2.40 -10.72 7.04
C LEU A 156 -2.48 -10.14 8.45
N ILE A 157 -1.60 -9.20 8.81
CA ILE A 157 -1.67 -8.51 10.11
C ILE A 157 -2.89 -7.60 10.17
N HIS A 158 -3.14 -6.85 9.10
CA HIS A 158 -4.25 -5.91 8.96
C HIS A 158 -4.39 -4.97 10.16
N PRO A 159 -3.35 -4.17 10.46
CA PRO A 159 -3.21 -3.51 11.77
C PRO A 159 -4.12 -2.32 11.98
N PHE A 160 -4.76 -1.78 10.95
CA PHE A 160 -5.58 -0.58 11.03
C PHE A 160 -7.08 -0.89 10.88
N GLY A 161 -7.92 0.06 11.28
CA GLY A 161 -9.37 -0.05 11.08
C GLY A 161 -9.79 0.12 9.63
N ASP A 162 -9.04 0.93 8.86
CA ASP A 162 -9.22 1.14 7.41
C ASP A 162 -7.87 1.50 6.77
N GLY A 163 -7.84 1.53 5.43
CA GLY A 163 -6.67 1.94 4.64
C GLY A 163 -5.53 0.92 4.58
N ASN A 164 -5.72 -0.31 5.07
CA ASN A 164 -4.65 -1.32 5.06
C ASN A 164 -4.14 -1.59 3.65
N GLY A 165 -5.00 -1.87 2.67
CA GLY A 165 -4.59 -2.14 1.29
C GLY A 165 -3.76 -1.02 0.69
N ARG A 166 -4.21 0.23 0.82
CA ARG A 166 -3.49 1.42 0.34
C ARG A 166 -2.14 1.58 1.05
N THR A 167 -2.11 1.38 2.38
CA THR A 167 -0.87 1.42 3.18
C THR A 167 0.11 0.34 2.76
N GLY A 168 -0.33 -0.90 2.58
CA GLY A 168 0.50 -2.02 2.13
C GLY A 168 1.14 -1.76 0.76
N ARG A 169 0.40 -1.17 -0.18
CA ARG A 169 0.92 -0.79 -1.49
C ARG A 169 1.89 0.40 -1.46
N LEU A 170 1.79 1.31 -0.48
CA LEU A 170 2.83 2.32 -0.24
C LEU A 170 4.12 1.71 0.32
N ILE A 171 4.03 0.67 1.16
CA ILE A 171 5.20 -0.08 1.61
C ILE A 171 5.90 -0.75 0.42
N GLU A 172 5.16 -1.40 -0.48
CA GLU A 172 5.70 -1.95 -1.73
C GLU A 172 6.41 -0.88 -2.55
N PHE A 173 5.74 0.25 -2.78
CA PHE A 173 6.27 1.38 -3.53
C PHE A 173 7.60 1.86 -2.96
N LYS A 174 7.68 2.09 -1.63
CA LYS A 174 8.93 2.51 -0.97
C LYS A 174 10.05 1.48 -1.14
N ILE A 175 9.78 0.19 -0.96
CA ILE A 175 10.78 -0.87 -1.10
C ILE A 175 11.36 -0.90 -2.52
N LEU A 176 10.52 -0.80 -3.55
CA LEU A 176 10.95 -0.82 -4.94
C LEU A 176 11.74 0.44 -5.30
N LEU A 177 11.25 1.61 -4.89
CA LEU A 177 11.91 2.89 -5.14
C LEU A 177 13.29 2.95 -4.47
N ALA A 178 13.39 2.53 -3.20
CA ALA A 178 14.65 2.45 -2.47
C ALA A 178 15.67 1.47 -3.09
N ALA A 179 15.20 0.46 -3.80
CA ALA A 179 16.04 -0.45 -4.54
C ALA A 179 16.55 0.12 -5.88
N GLY A 180 16.04 1.29 -6.29
CA GLY A 180 16.34 1.93 -7.58
C GLY A 180 15.61 1.30 -8.75
N VAL A 181 14.46 0.66 -8.50
CA VAL A 181 13.57 0.17 -9.56
C VAL A 181 12.98 1.39 -10.27
N PRO A 182 12.94 1.42 -11.61
CA PRO A 182 12.36 2.56 -12.32
C PRO A 182 10.89 2.80 -11.97
N THR A 183 10.50 4.06 -11.76
CA THR A 183 9.14 4.47 -11.36
C THR A 183 8.00 3.80 -12.14
N PRO A 184 8.09 3.58 -13.48
CA PRO A 184 7.04 2.85 -14.19
C PRO A 184 6.80 1.43 -13.65
N VAL A 185 7.84 0.75 -13.17
CA VAL A 185 7.77 -0.63 -12.67
C VAL A 185 7.15 -0.67 -11.28
N GLU A 186 7.37 0.34 -10.44
CA GLU A 186 6.84 0.42 -9.08
C GLU A 186 5.30 0.42 -9.05
N HIS A 187 4.67 1.01 -10.06
CA HIS A 187 3.22 1.04 -10.18
C HIS A 187 2.62 -0.22 -10.83
N LEU A 188 3.45 -1.11 -11.40
CA LEU A 188 2.97 -2.32 -12.07
C LEU A 188 2.29 -3.31 -11.14
N LEU A 189 2.75 -3.44 -9.89
CA LEU A 189 2.14 -4.36 -8.91
C LEU A 189 0.70 -3.95 -8.62
N SER A 190 0.45 -2.70 -8.24
CA SER A 190 -0.90 -2.18 -7.99
C SER A 190 -1.80 -2.30 -9.23
N ASN A 191 -1.26 -2.04 -10.42
CA ASN A 191 -1.97 -2.22 -11.68
C ASN A 191 -2.33 -3.68 -11.92
N HIS A 192 -1.40 -4.60 -11.68
CA HIS A 192 -1.66 -6.03 -11.81
C HIS A 192 -2.75 -6.48 -10.83
N TYR A 193 -2.66 -6.11 -9.56
CA TYR A 193 -3.68 -6.44 -8.55
C TYR A 193 -5.06 -5.91 -8.93
N ASN A 194 -5.14 -4.70 -9.49
CA ASN A 194 -6.41 -4.12 -9.94
C ASN A 194 -7.00 -4.89 -11.13
N HIS A 195 -6.19 -5.27 -12.12
CA HIS A 195 -6.64 -6.04 -13.29
C HIS A 195 -7.05 -7.48 -12.92
N THR A 196 -6.39 -8.07 -11.94
CA THR A 196 -6.62 -9.45 -11.47
C THR A 196 -7.32 -9.48 -10.10
N ARG A 197 -8.13 -8.47 -9.77
CA ARG A 197 -8.71 -8.26 -8.43
C ARG A 197 -9.35 -9.51 -7.80
N PRO A 198 -10.18 -10.30 -8.50
CA PRO A 198 -10.75 -11.53 -7.93
C PRO A 198 -9.68 -12.55 -7.54
N GLU A 199 -8.61 -12.64 -8.32
CA GLU A 199 -7.48 -13.56 -8.08
C GLU A 199 -6.60 -13.05 -6.95
N TYR A 200 -6.33 -11.76 -6.90
CA TYR A 200 -5.63 -11.10 -5.81
C TYR A 200 -6.28 -11.43 -4.45
N TYR A 201 -7.58 -11.21 -4.30
CA TYR A 201 -8.28 -11.53 -3.05
C TYR A 201 -8.36 -13.03 -2.77
N ARG A 202 -8.49 -13.87 -3.81
CA ARG A 202 -8.47 -15.33 -3.65
C ARG A 202 -7.13 -15.84 -3.12
N HIS A 203 -6.02 -15.25 -3.59
CA HIS A 203 -4.69 -15.62 -3.13
C HIS A 203 -4.45 -15.16 -1.69
N LEU A 204 -4.84 -13.95 -1.30
CA LEU A 204 -4.78 -13.49 0.08
C LEU A 204 -5.60 -14.40 1.03
N ASP A 205 -6.84 -14.76 0.64
CA ASP A 205 -7.68 -15.69 1.41
C ASP A 205 -7.01 -17.08 1.53
N ARG A 206 -6.39 -17.59 0.47
CA ARG A 206 -5.67 -18.85 0.50
C ARG A 206 -4.47 -18.80 1.44
N ILE A 207 -3.66 -17.77 1.39
CA ILE A 207 -2.49 -17.57 2.26
C ILE A 207 -2.93 -17.54 3.73
N SER A 208 -4.00 -16.81 4.04
CA SER A 208 -4.53 -16.72 5.41
C SER A 208 -4.92 -18.08 6.00
N ARG A 209 -5.33 -19.02 5.15
CA ARG A 209 -5.72 -20.38 5.55
C ARG A 209 -4.57 -21.38 5.56
N SER A 210 -3.48 -21.10 4.86
CA SER A 210 -2.30 -21.98 4.78
C SER A 210 -1.26 -21.72 5.87
N GLY A 211 -1.57 -20.84 6.84
CA GLY A 211 -0.61 -20.46 7.89
C GLY A 211 0.45 -19.46 7.40
N GLY A 212 0.14 -18.67 6.36
CA GLY A 212 1.04 -17.62 5.85
C GLY A 212 1.98 -18.07 4.73
N ASP A 213 1.72 -19.20 4.09
CA ASP A 213 2.50 -19.62 2.91
C ASP A 213 2.20 -18.69 1.73
N ILE A 214 3.15 -17.82 1.40
CA ILE A 214 3.04 -16.80 0.32
C ILE A 214 3.39 -17.36 -1.06
N TYR A 215 3.92 -18.57 -1.17
CA TYR A 215 4.37 -19.14 -2.44
C TYR A 215 3.29 -19.12 -3.57
N PRO A 216 2.00 -19.32 -3.28
CA PRO A 216 0.96 -19.20 -4.31
C PRO A 216 0.69 -17.77 -4.81
N PHE A 217 1.23 -16.74 -4.14
CA PHE A 217 1.06 -15.33 -4.51
C PHE A 217 2.22 -14.82 -5.38
N ILE A 218 3.39 -15.40 -5.21
CA ILE A 218 4.61 -15.08 -5.97
C ILE A 218 4.61 -15.78 -7.33
#